data_0f9ec20ede10c99ea0171cf0f40cf41d
#
_entry.id   0f9ec20ede10c99ea0171cf0f40cf41d
#
_cell.length_a   1.000
_cell.length_b   1.000
_cell.length_c   1.000
_cell.angle_alpha   90.00
_cell.angle_beta   90.00
_cell.angle_gamma   90.00
#
_symmetry.space_group_name_H-M   'P 1'
#
loop_
_entity.id
_entity.type
_entity.pdbx_description
1 polymer ?
#
loop_
_entity_poly.entity_id
_entity_poly.type
_entity_poly.pdbx_seq_one_letter_code
_entity_poly.pdbx_strand_id
1 'polypeptide(L)'
;MYINMKDYGLTGINKTKDTRAIQRALNHGRCKPTTVYIPKGTYDICKPLTIYSNTTLLLDNETILRRCHSGPLLKNGHRFGFYRGYNGHSYIHIKGGKFDMNGVSYPYNNTAMCIGHAEDIQLIGVTIKNVVSGHAIDACGINGLYIKNCSFEGFVDYSGERFYSEAIQLDIQVPGAFPKFGTTDGTITKNVIIEDCYFGPSELPEMGSWNRAIGSHASRHNRYYENIHIRNNIFEDIQGYALTPLKYKDAFIINNKFINCEGGIRYLGVRDGKNAADVMTGKDLGSQAGINMNIIGNEFKGSMSKDAIHVRNYNNVKHKDVLIVGNTFNNSTQSIHLEDIDTVFLSPVEAGIQVTTINVDEIKK
;
A
#
# COMPACT_ATOMS: atom_id res chain seq x y z
N MET A 1 7.87 -17.52 -22.64
CA MET A 1 9.20 -17.14 -23.15
C MET A 1 10.08 -16.76 -21.96
N TYR A 2 11.33 -17.24 -21.93
CA TYR A 2 12.32 -16.82 -20.92
C TYR A 2 13.40 -15.96 -21.59
N ILE A 3 13.70 -14.79 -21.01
CA ILE A 3 14.68 -13.84 -21.49
C ILE A 3 15.70 -13.61 -20.36
N ASN A 4 16.92 -14.04 -20.54
CA ASN A 4 18.03 -13.68 -19.68
C ASN A 4 18.65 -12.38 -20.17
N MET A 5 18.63 -11.34 -19.34
CA MET A 5 19.08 -10.01 -19.74
C MET A 5 20.60 -9.92 -20.03
N LYS A 6 21.42 -10.87 -19.52
CA LYS A 6 22.83 -10.99 -19.94
C LYS A 6 22.96 -11.17 -21.46
N ASP A 7 22.10 -12.04 -22.01
CA ASP A 7 22.12 -12.37 -23.44
C ASP A 7 21.37 -11.32 -24.27
N TYR A 8 20.67 -10.38 -23.59
CA TYR A 8 19.83 -9.35 -24.22
C TYR A 8 20.48 -7.96 -24.26
N GLY A 9 21.77 -7.88 -23.92
CA GLY A 9 22.60 -6.68 -24.02
C GLY A 9 22.52 -5.75 -22.81
N LEU A 10 22.16 -6.28 -21.63
CA LEU A 10 22.24 -5.56 -20.36
C LEU A 10 23.71 -5.50 -19.90
N THR A 11 24.21 -4.32 -19.59
CA THR A 11 25.63 -4.12 -19.26
C THR A 11 25.87 -3.56 -17.85
N GLY A 12 24.93 -2.81 -17.28
CA GLY A 12 25.12 -2.06 -16.04
C GLY A 12 25.98 -0.80 -16.17
N ILE A 13 26.47 -0.50 -17.38
CA ILE A 13 27.38 0.63 -17.60
C ILE A 13 26.66 1.82 -18.26
N ASN A 14 25.70 1.56 -19.11
CA ASN A 14 25.02 2.60 -19.89
C ASN A 14 23.51 2.62 -19.60
N LYS A 15 23.10 3.55 -18.72
CA LYS A 15 21.71 3.69 -18.28
C LYS A 15 20.68 3.77 -19.42
N THR A 16 21.03 4.43 -20.53
CA THR A 16 20.10 4.56 -21.67
C THR A 16 19.95 3.26 -22.44
N LYS A 17 21.06 2.55 -22.69
CA LYS A 17 21.04 1.24 -23.37
C LYS A 17 20.37 0.20 -22.48
N ASP A 18 20.70 0.16 -21.19
CA ASP A 18 20.18 -0.79 -20.22
C ASP A 18 18.66 -0.59 -20.01
N THR A 19 18.20 0.65 -19.81
CA THR A 19 16.76 0.96 -19.74
C THR A 19 16.01 0.51 -20.99
N ARG A 20 16.58 0.76 -22.19
CA ARG A 20 15.96 0.34 -23.45
C ARG A 20 15.95 -1.18 -23.61
N ALA A 21 17.02 -1.86 -23.19
CA ALA A 21 17.10 -3.33 -23.26
C ALA A 21 16.06 -3.97 -22.37
N ILE A 22 15.93 -3.53 -21.10
CA ILE A 22 14.91 -4.01 -20.16
C ILE A 22 13.50 -3.74 -20.72
N GLN A 23 13.24 -2.53 -21.23
CA GLN A 23 11.93 -2.21 -21.79
C GLN A 23 11.58 -3.06 -23.00
N ARG A 24 12.55 -3.35 -23.89
CA ARG A 24 12.32 -4.25 -25.02
C ARG A 24 11.98 -5.66 -24.57
N ALA A 25 12.66 -6.17 -23.55
CA ALA A 25 12.34 -7.47 -22.98
C ALA A 25 10.92 -7.51 -22.40
N LEU A 26 10.53 -6.50 -21.62
CA LEU A 26 9.18 -6.38 -21.07
C LEU A 26 8.10 -6.27 -22.16
N ASN A 27 8.42 -5.66 -23.31
CA ASN A 27 7.46 -5.51 -24.41
C ASN A 27 7.00 -6.85 -25.01
N HIS A 28 7.74 -7.95 -24.82
CA HIS A 28 7.30 -9.29 -25.26
C HIS A 28 6.04 -9.74 -24.53
N GLY A 29 5.80 -9.27 -23.29
CA GLY A 29 4.56 -9.53 -22.55
C GLY A 29 3.29 -9.04 -23.24
N ARG A 30 3.39 -8.14 -24.22
CA ARG A 30 2.23 -7.72 -25.04
C ARG A 30 1.66 -8.84 -25.91
N CYS A 31 2.49 -9.80 -26.28
CA CYS A 31 2.13 -10.83 -27.27
C CYS A 31 2.06 -12.23 -26.67
N LYS A 32 2.82 -12.50 -25.61
CA LYS A 32 2.93 -13.84 -25.03
C LYS A 32 3.43 -13.82 -23.59
N PRO A 33 3.08 -14.85 -22.78
CA PRO A 33 3.64 -14.98 -21.45
C PRO A 33 5.17 -14.95 -21.48
N THR A 34 5.76 -14.05 -20.65
CA THR A 34 7.20 -13.77 -20.70
C THR A 34 7.77 -13.70 -19.28
N THR A 35 8.89 -14.37 -19.08
CA THR A 35 9.75 -14.19 -17.90
C THR A 35 10.98 -13.41 -18.30
N VAL A 36 11.22 -12.26 -17.67
CA VAL A 36 12.41 -11.45 -17.86
C VAL A 36 13.27 -11.60 -16.60
N TYR A 37 14.43 -12.24 -16.75
CA TYR A 37 15.40 -12.40 -15.66
C TYR A 37 16.47 -11.32 -15.76
N ILE A 38 16.62 -10.55 -14.66
CA ILE A 38 17.66 -9.53 -14.52
C ILE A 38 18.71 -10.05 -13.50
N PRO A 39 19.94 -10.29 -13.93
CA PRO A 39 20.98 -10.83 -13.06
C PRO A 39 21.49 -9.77 -12.08
N LYS A 40 22.24 -10.23 -11.08
CA LYS A 40 22.94 -9.38 -10.11
C LYS A 40 23.64 -8.20 -10.77
N GLY A 41 23.48 -7.02 -10.20
CA GLY A 41 24.10 -5.78 -10.63
C GLY A 41 23.23 -4.55 -10.29
N THR A 42 23.82 -3.37 -10.44
CA THR A 42 23.08 -2.10 -10.32
C THR A 42 22.83 -1.53 -11.70
N TYR A 43 21.55 -1.28 -12.00
CA TYR A 43 21.12 -0.79 -13.30
C TYR A 43 20.38 0.53 -13.14
N ASP A 44 21.00 1.60 -13.65
CA ASP A 44 20.43 2.94 -13.63
C ASP A 44 19.31 3.04 -14.67
N ILE A 45 18.11 3.33 -14.20
CA ILE A 45 16.91 3.45 -15.02
C ILE A 45 16.63 4.92 -15.30
N CYS A 46 16.73 5.30 -16.57
CA CYS A 46 16.62 6.70 -17.00
C CYS A 46 15.24 7.11 -17.54
N LYS A 47 14.28 6.18 -17.57
CA LYS A 47 12.86 6.42 -17.93
C LYS A 47 11.97 5.38 -17.25
N PRO A 48 10.70 5.70 -16.98
CA PRO A 48 9.75 4.74 -16.44
C PRO A 48 9.68 3.46 -17.30
N LEU A 49 9.75 2.31 -16.65
CA LEU A 49 9.50 1.02 -17.27
C LEU A 49 8.01 0.73 -17.31
N THR A 50 7.53 0.13 -18.39
CA THR A 50 6.16 -0.36 -18.52
C THR A 50 6.18 -1.88 -18.58
N ILE A 51 5.43 -2.52 -17.68
CA ILE A 51 5.23 -3.97 -17.65
C ILE A 51 3.85 -4.30 -18.19
N TYR A 52 3.74 -5.43 -18.89
CA TYR A 52 2.53 -5.83 -19.59
C TYR A 52 1.96 -7.13 -18.99
N SER A 53 0.77 -7.51 -19.41
CA SER A 53 0.10 -8.72 -18.92
C SER A 53 0.98 -9.97 -19.11
N ASN A 54 0.73 -10.97 -18.26
CA ASN A 54 1.39 -12.27 -18.31
C ASN A 54 2.93 -12.19 -18.25
N THR A 55 3.45 -11.21 -17.51
CA THR A 55 4.89 -10.99 -17.37
C THR A 55 5.37 -11.29 -15.97
N THR A 56 6.35 -12.18 -15.87
CA THR A 56 7.16 -12.35 -14.65
C THR A 56 8.45 -11.57 -14.79
N LEU A 57 8.66 -10.57 -13.93
CA LEU A 57 9.94 -9.88 -13.77
C LEU A 57 10.69 -10.53 -12.61
N LEU A 58 11.70 -11.32 -12.93
CA LEU A 58 12.52 -12.05 -11.97
C LEU A 58 13.86 -11.35 -11.82
N LEU A 59 14.18 -10.88 -10.62
CA LEU A 59 15.44 -10.24 -10.32
C LEU A 59 16.25 -11.14 -9.38
N ASP A 60 17.55 -11.19 -9.58
CA ASP A 60 18.46 -11.70 -8.56
C ASP A 60 18.31 -10.87 -7.29
N ASN A 61 18.46 -11.47 -6.10
CA ASN A 61 18.30 -10.77 -4.83
C ASN A 61 19.23 -9.57 -4.65
N GLU A 62 20.37 -9.59 -5.33
CA GLU A 62 21.36 -8.50 -5.33
C GLU A 62 21.23 -7.56 -6.54
N THR A 63 20.16 -7.69 -7.32
CA THR A 63 19.85 -6.75 -8.42
C THR A 63 19.25 -5.46 -7.85
N ILE A 64 19.76 -4.33 -8.31
CA ILE A 64 19.23 -3.00 -7.99
C ILE A 64 18.81 -2.30 -9.28
N LEU A 65 17.51 -2.01 -9.41
CA LEU A 65 17.01 -1.06 -10.39
C LEU A 65 16.93 0.31 -9.73
N ARG A 66 17.87 1.20 -10.10
CA ARG A 66 18.01 2.51 -9.44
C ARG A 66 17.48 3.63 -10.34
N ARG A 67 16.58 4.44 -9.80
CA ARG A 67 15.99 5.58 -10.52
C ARG A 67 17.02 6.68 -10.82
N CYS A 68 17.05 7.14 -12.07
CA CYS A 68 17.82 8.29 -12.52
C CYS A 68 16.98 9.26 -13.38
N HIS A 69 15.73 9.49 -12.98
CA HIS A 69 14.78 10.40 -13.62
C HIS A 69 13.69 10.84 -12.65
N SER A 70 12.79 11.74 -13.03
CA SER A 70 11.76 12.29 -12.15
C SER A 70 10.45 11.48 -12.07
N GLY A 71 10.26 10.43 -12.87
CA GLY A 71 9.04 9.62 -12.95
C GLY A 71 9.06 8.39 -12.03
N PRO A 72 8.01 7.53 -12.10
CA PRO A 72 7.97 6.24 -11.41
C PRO A 72 8.97 5.25 -12.02
N LEU A 73 9.45 4.27 -11.25
CA LEU A 73 10.30 3.21 -11.81
C LEU A 73 9.52 2.25 -12.69
N LEU A 74 8.33 1.81 -12.25
CA LEU A 74 7.54 0.80 -12.94
C LEU A 74 6.05 1.18 -12.96
N LYS A 75 5.38 0.84 -14.05
CA LYS A 75 3.92 0.98 -14.18
C LYS A 75 3.34 -0.09 -15.10
N ASN A 76 2.09 -0.51 -14.85
CA ASN A 76 1.38 -1.47 -15.69
C ASN A 76 0.47 -0.82 -16.73
N GLY A 77 0.66 0.45 -17.04
CA GLY A 77 -0.17 1.16 -18.00
C GLY A 77 0.49 2.42 -18.51
N HIS A 78 -0.18 3.08 -19.44
CA HIS A 78 0.28 4.34 -20.02
C HIS A 78 -0.89 5.30 -20.30
N ARG A 79 -0.61 6.60 -20.36
CA ARG A 79 -1.61 7.68 -20.46
C ARG A 79 -2.59 7.52 -21.63
N PHE A 80 -2.18 6.89 -22.71
CA PHE A 80 -3.01 6.73 -23.91
C PHE A 80 -3.74 5.37 -23.97
N GLY A 81 -3.59 4.52 -22.95
CA GLY A 81 -4.30 3.26 -22.85
C GLY A 81 -5.71 3.48 -22.28
N PHE A 82 -6.67 2.78 -22.84
CA PHE A 82 -8.04 2.76 -22.32
C PHE A 82 -8.18 1.63 -21.30
N TYR A 83 -8.11 1.98 -20.02
CA TYR A 83 -8.25 1.03 -18.92
C TYR A 83 -9.53 1.34 -18.14
N ARG A 84 -10.32 0.30 -17.87
CA ARG A 84 -11.59 0.37 -17.15
C ARG A 84 -11.83 -0.94 -16.40
N GLY A 85 -12.47 -0.90 -15.23
CA GLY A 85 -12.63 -2.09 -14.41
C GLY A 85 -11.27 -2.72 -14.13
N TYR A 86 -11.15 -4.01 -14.37
CA TYR A 86 -9.90 -4.76 -14.20
C TYR A 86 -9.28 -5.20 -15.55
N ASN A 87 -9.53 -4.45 -16.64
CA ASN A 87 -9.06 -4.82 -17.99
C ASN A 87 -7.65 -4.32 -18.32
N GLY A 88 -6.95 -3.72 -17.37
CA GLY A 88 -5.56 -3.29 -17.54
C GLY A 88 -4.58 -4.46 -17.61
N HIS A 89 -3.29 -4.14 -17.70
CA HIS A 89 -2.29 -5.20 -17.72
C HIS A 89 -2.25 -5.96 -16.39
N SER A 90 -2.49 -7.26 -16.46
CA SER A 90 -2.75 -8.19 -15.37
C SER A 90 -1.85 -9.41 -15.42
N TYR A 91 -1.92 -10.28 -14.40
CA TYR A 91 -1.06 -11.46 -14.28
C TYR A 91 0.42 -11.09 -14.30
N ILE A 92 0.76 -10.10 -13.47
CA ILE A 92 2.11 -9.53 -13.36
C ILE A 92 2.73 -10.00 -12.05
N HIS A 93 3.84 -10.71 -12.17
CA HIS A 93 4.59 -11.21 -11.02
C HIS A 93 5.98 -10.59 -10.98
N ILE A 94 6.33 -9.95 -9.85
CA ILE A 94 7.64 -9.34 -9.62
C ILE A 94 8.31 -10.09 -8.47
N LYS A 95 9.47 -10.65 -8.70
CA LYS A 95 10.15 -11.52 -7.73
C LYS A 95 11.61 -11.11 -7.54
N GLY A 96 11.98 -10.89 -6.27
CA GLY A 96 13.34 -10.53 -5.87
C GLY A 96 13.75 -9.11 -6.23
N GLY A 97 15.00 -8.78 -5.92
CA GLY A 97 15.66 -7.52 -6.25
C GLY A 97 15.19 -6.30 -5.49
N LYS A 98 15.85 -5.18 -5.79
CA LYS A 98 15.63 -3.89 -5.13
C LYS A 98 15.26 -2.82 -6.15
N PHE A 99 14.20 -2.08 -5.85
CA PHE A 99 13.76 -0.90 -6.58
C PHE A 99 14.12 0.33 -5.75
N ASP A 100 15.25 0.96 -6.08
CA ASP A 100 15.77 2.11 -5.37
C ASP A 100 15.33 3.41 -6.05
N MET A 101 14.50 4.18 -5.36
CA MET A 101 14.05 5.48 -5.85
C MET A 101 15.13 6.55 -5.83
N ASN A 102 16.29 6.24 -5.21
CA ASN A 102 17.47 7.10 -5.20
C ASN A 102 17.15 8.54 -4.74
N GLY A 103 16.36 8.64 -3.67
CA GLY A 103 15.71 9.88 -3.25
C GLY A 103 16.68 10.99 -2.87
N VAL A 104 17.84 10.65 -2.32
CA VAL A 104 18.88 11.64 -1.96
C VAL A 104 19.44 12.33 -3.22
N SER A 105 19.77 11.56 -4.26
CA SER A 105 20.31 12.11 -5.51
C SER A 105 19.25 12.62 -6.47
N TYR A 106 18.03 12.10 -6.39
CA TYR A 106 16.89 12.46 -7.24
C TYR A 106 15.66 12.77 -6.37
N PRO A 107 15.63 13.92 -5.68
CA PRO A 107 14.61 14.29 -4.69
C PRO A 107 13.27 14.70 -5.32
N TYR A 108 12.82 13.96 -6.32
CA TYR A 108 11.54 14.23 -6.98
C TYR A 108 10.41 13.45 -6.32
N ASN A 109 9.34 14.15 -5.97
CA ASN A 109 8.10 13.51 -5.52
C ASN A 109 7.58 12.56 -6.58
N ASN A 110 7.69 11.26 -6.33
CA ASN A 110 7.10 10.25 -7.20
C ASN A 110 6.94 8.88 -6.52
N THR A 111 5.99 8.12 -7.01
CA THR A 111 5.71 6.73 -6.64
C THR A 111 6.66 5.78 -7.37
N ALA A 112 7.13 4.72 -6.68
CA ALA A 112 8.02 3.76 -7.32
C ALA A 112 7.25 2.85 -8.29
N MET A 113 6.14 2.26 -7.87
CA MET A 113 5.30 1.38 -8.70
C MET A 113 3.87 1.90 -8.78
N CYS A 114 3.38 2.15 -9.99
CA CYS A 114 2.01 2.57 -10.26
C CYS A 114 1.24 1.42 -10.93
N ILE A 115 0.33 0.80 -10.21
CA ILE A 115 -0.45 -0.36 -10.65
C ILE A 115 -1.93 -0.01 -10.62
N GLY A 116 -2.58 -0.08 -11.77
CA GLY A 116 -3.99 0.28 -11.88
C GLY A 116 -4.80 -0.61 -12.80
N HIS A 117 -6.10 -0.74 -12.54
CA HIS A 117 -7.06 -1.48 -13.35
C HIS A 117 -6.65 -2.92 -13.65
N ALA A 118 -6.14 -3.68 -12.67
CA ALA A 118 -5.51 -4.96 -12.92
C ALA A 118 -6.07 -6.11 -12.08
N GLU A 119 -5.78 -7.32 -12.52
CA GLU A 119 -5.99 -8.56 -11.78
C GLU A 119 -4.69 -9.31 -11.59
N ASP A 120 -4.60 -10.10 -10.53
CA ASP A 120 -3.46 -10.97 -10.20
C ASP A 120 -2.11 -10.27 -10.33
N ILE A 121 -1.83 -9.43 -9.34
CA ILE A 121 -0.55 -8.74 -9.18
C ILE A 121 0.19 -9.35 -7.99
N GLN A 122 1.40 -9.81 -8.20
CA GLN A 122 2.20 -10.43 -7.15
C GLN A 122 3.57 -9.77 -7.01
N LEU A 123 3.94 -9.44 -5.77
CA LEU A 123 5.29 -9.00 -5.39
C LEU A 123 5.82 -9.95 -4.32
N ILE A 124 6.94 -10.61 -4.59
CA ILE A 124 7.51 -11.60 -3.65
C ILE A 124 9.00 -11.34 -3.47
N GLY A 125 9.44 -11.11 -2.23
CA GLY A 125 10.85 -10.88 -1.89
C GLY A 125 11.43 -9.61 -2.51
N VAL A 126 10.62 -8.57 -2.73
CA VAL A 126 11.01 -7.31 -3.36
C VAL A 126 11.32 -6.28 -2.28
N THR A 127 12.41 -5.53 -2.44
CA THR A 127 12.68 -4.32 -1.65
C THR A 127 12.35 -3.08 -2.48
N ILE A 128 11.56 -2.14 -1.93
CA ILE A 128 11.36 -0.80 -2.50
C ILE A 128 11.87 0.22 -1.50
N LYS A 129 12.80 1.09 -1.92
CA LYS A 129 13.43 1.98 -0.97
C LYS A 129 13.70 3.41 -1.44
N ASN A 130 13.95 4.29 -0.47
CA ASN A 130 14.40 5.67 -0.65
C ASN A 130 13.41 6.54 -1.44
N VAL A 131 12.13 6.50 -1.06
CA VAL A 131 11.04 7.23 -1.72
C VAL A 131 10.95 8.66 -1.20
N VAL A 132 10.72 9.63 -2.09
CA VAL A 132 10.48 11.04 -1.75
C VAL A 132 9.03 11.40 -2.00
N SER A 133 8.32 11.80 -0.96
CA SER A 133 6.96 12.39 -0.96
C SER A 133 5.90 11.61 -1.78
N GLY A 134 6.20 10.38 -2.19
CA GLY A 134 5.32 9.51 -2.98
C GLY A 134 4.95 8.24 -2.23
N HIS A 135 4.69 7.17 -2.98
CA HIS A 135 4.40 5.84 -2.44
C HIS A 135 5.43 4.83 -2.96
N ALA A 136 5.68 3.77 -2.22
CA ALA A 136 6.38 2.62 -2.80
C ALA A 136 5.47 1.95 -3.83
N ILE A 137 4.21 1.72 -3.48
CA ILE A 137 3.20 1.16 -4.40
C ILE A 137 1.93 2.01 -4.32
N ASP A 138 1.47 2.48 -5.47
CA ASP A 138 0.14 3.06 -5.65
C ASP A 138 -0.69 2.03 -6.43
N ALA A 139 -1.57 1.31 -5.70
CA ALA A 139 -2.40 0.23 -6.20
C ALA A 139 -3.87 0.66 -6.22
N CYS A 140 -4.41 0.92 -7.40
CA CYS A 140 -5.74 1.50 -7.54
C CYS A 140 -6.62 0.69 -8.49
N GLY A 141 -7.75 0.20 -7.98
CA GLY A 141 -8.66 -0.66 -8.75
C GLY A 141 -8.02 -2.01 -9.10
N ILE A 142 -7.62 -2.77 -8.10
CA ILE A 142 -6.95 -4.08 -8.25
C ILE A 142 -7.84 -5.19 -7.71
N ASN A 143 -7.97 -6.28 -8.43
CA ASN A 143 -8.59 -7.52 -7.98
C ASN A 143 -7.52 -8.62 -7.85
N GLY A 144 -7.12 -8.93 -6.63
CA GLY A 144 -6.02 -9.85 -6.35
C GLY A 144 -4.65 -9.17 -6.35
N LEU A 145 -4.25 -8.67 -5.18
CA LEU A 145 -2.91 -8.15 -4.92
C LEU A 145 -2.26 -8.99 -3.83
N TYR A 146 -1.15 -9.65 -4.17
CA TYR A 146 -0.39 -10.47 -3.23
C TYR A 146 1.01 -9.90 -3.05
N ILE A 147 1.32 -9.45 -1.83
CA ILE A 147 2.63 -8.91 -1.46
C ILE A 147 3.18 -9.73 -0.30
N LYS A 148 4.32 -10.39 -0.50
CA LYS A 148 4.90 -11.30 0.48
C LYS A 148 6.41 -11.17 0.59
N ASN A 149 6.93 -11.26 1.82
CA ASN A 149 8.37 -11.19 2.12
C ASN A 149 9.03 -9.97 1.48
N CYS A 150 8.34 -8.82 1.45
CA CYS A 150 8.83 -7.58 0.85
C CYS A 150 9.31 -6.60 1.93
N SER A 151 10.21 -5.70 1.55
CA SER A 151 10.68 -4.62 2.41
C SER A 151 10.36 -3.26 1.78
N PHE A 152 9.85 -2.35 2.61
CA PHE A 152 9.54 -0.96 2.25
C PHE A 152 10.35 -0.04 3.15
N GLU A 153 11.48 0.46 2.65
CA GLU A 153 12.53 1.07 3.48
C GLU A 153 12.84 2.51 3.03
N GLY A 154 12.75 3.44 3.97
CA GLY A 154 13.19 4.80 3.74
C GLY A 154 12.22 5.68 2.96
N PHE A 155 11.77 6.72 3.66
CA PHE A 155 10.90 7.76 3.13
C PHE A 155 11.37 9.11 3.63
N VAL A 156 11.18 10.15 2.82
CA VAL A 156 11.33 11.53 3.22
C VAL A 156 10.31 12.41 2.50
N ASP A 157 9.77 13.38 3.21
CA ASP A 157 8.94 14.44 2.64
C ASP A 157 9.61 15.80 2.81
N TYR A 158 10.30 16.26 1.78
CA TYR A 158 10.95 17.57 1.81
C TYR A 158 9.97 18.77 1.75
N SER A 159 8.73 18.52 1.33
CA SER A 159 7.72 19.58 1.24
C SER A 159 7.00 19.85 2.57
N GLY A 160 6.94 18.84 3.45
CA GLY A 160 6.11 18.87 4.65
C GLY A 160 4.60 18.77 4.38
N GLU A 161 4.19 18.59 3.13
CA GLU A 161 2.78 18.55 2.72
C GLU A 161 2.25 17.13 2.53
N ARG A 162 3.14 16.13 2.55
CA ARG A 162 2.82 14.73 2.27
C ARG A 162 2.83 13.84 3.51
N PHE A 163 2.46 14.39 4.67
CA PHE A 163 2.35 13.68 5.95
C PHE A 163 1.37 12.48 5.92
N TYR A 164 0.60 12.35 4.86
CA TYR A 164 -0.36 11.25 4.66
C TYR A 164 0.12 10.20 3.64
N SER A 165 1.35 10.30 3.12
CA SER A 165 1.86 9.31 2.17
C SER A 165 2.05 7.94 2.84
N GLU A 166 1.46 6.94 2.22
CA GLU A 166 1.58 5.53 2.57
C GLU A 166 2.69 4.86 1.76
N ALA A 167 3.38 3.87 2.34
CA ALA A 167 4.24 2.99 1.56
C ALA A 167 3.42 2.22 0.52
N ILE A 168 2.31 1.59 0.94
CA ILE A 168 1.34 0.96 0.04
C ILE A 168 0.02 1.71 0.14
N GLN A 169 -0.32 2.43 -0.93
CA GLN A 169 -1.62 3.04 -1.09
C GLN A 169 -2.55 2.07 -1.82
N LEU A 170 -3.66 1.73 -1.19
CA LEU A 170 -4.76 0.96 -1.79
C LEU A 170 -5.89 1.92 -2.08
N ASP A 171 -6.24 2.13 -3.36
CA ASP A 171 -7.26 3.10 -3.69
C ASP A 171 -8.34 2.59 -4.67
N ILE A 172 -9.39 3.38 -4.81
CA ILE A 172 -10.51 3.20 -5.73
C ILE A 172 -10.29 4.15 -6.90
N GLN A 173 -10.59 3.71 -8.11
CA GLN A 173 -10.47 4.53 -9.33
C GLN A 173 -11.48 5.69 -9.34
N VAL A 174 -11.08 6.80 -8.72
CA VAL A 174 -11.88 8.01 -8.63
C VAL A 174 -11.02 9.25 -8.95
N PRO A 175 -11.63 10.39 -9.34
CA PRO A 175 -10.87 11.60 -9.66
C PRO A 175 -9.91 12.03 -8.55
N GLY A 176 -8.63 12.10 -8.87
CA GLY A 176 -7.56 12.52 -7.99
C GLY A 176 -6.88 11.40 -7.19
N ALA A 177 -7.46 10.18 -7.13
CA ALA A 177 -6.82 9.06 -6.43
C ALA A 177 -5.65 8.46 -7.22
N PHE A 178 -5.82 8.24 -8.50
CA PHE A 178 -4.79 7.65 -9.36
C PHE A 178 -4.62 8.46 -10.67
N PRO A 179 -3.92 9.61 -10.64
CA PRO A 179 -3.79 10.48 -11.82
C PRO A 179 -2.72 10.00 -12.81
N LYS A 180 -2.56 8.69 -12.98
CA LYS A 180 -1.49 8.10 -13.80
C LYS A 180 -1.98 7.66 -15.17
N PHE A 181 -3.04 6.85 -15.20
CA PHE A 181 -3.68 6.34 -16.42
C PHE A 181 -5.03 5.71 -16.07
N GLY A 182 -5.86 5.43 -17.09
CA GLY A 182 -7.14 4.76 -16.95
C GLY A 182 -8.31 5.69 -16.62
N THR A 183 -9.50 5.10 -16.49
CA THR A 183 -10.74 5.80 -16.19
C THR A 183 -10.99 5.90 -14.68
N THR A 184 -11.75 6.89 -14.27
CA THR A 184 -12.17 7.08 -12.86
C THR A 184 -13.57 6.50 -12.65
N ASP A 185 -13.75 5.23 -12.96
CA ASP A 185 -15.04 4.53 -13.04
C ASP A 185 -15.51 3.93 -11.71
N GLY A 186 -14.83 4.22 -10.62
CA GLY A 186 -15.15 3.69 -9.29
C GLY A 186 -14.73 2.24 -9.06
N THR A 187 -13.85 1.68 -9.89
CA THR A 187 -13.32 0.32 -9.71
C THR A 187 -12.61 0.21 -8.37
N ILE A 188 -13.05 -0.74 -7.54
CA ILE A 188 -12.54 -0.96 -6.19
C ILE A 188 -11.25 -1.78 -6.18
N THR A 189 -10.45 -1.64 -5.13
CA THR A 189 -9.37 -2.58 -4.81
C THR A 189 -9.90 -3.63 -3.84
N LYS A 190 -9.70 -4.92 -4.17
CA LYS A 190 -10.20 -6.07 -3.40
C LYS A 190 -9.29 -7.29 -3.50
N ASN A 191 -9.52 -8.28 -2.61
CA ASN A 191 -8.74 -9.52 -2.57
C ASN A 191 -7.24 -9.23 -2.40
N VAL A 192 -6.89 -8.52 -1.33
CA VAL A 192 -5.51 -8.09 -1.04
C VAL A 192 -4.95 -8.92 0.10
N ILE A 193 -3.73 -9.42 -0.07
CA ILE A 193 -2.95 -10.05 0.99
C ILE A 193 -1.58 -9.40 1.04
N ILE A 194 -1.23 -8.83 2.20
CA ILE A 194 0.09 -8.25 2.50
C ILE A 194 0.62 -8.98 3.73
N GLU A 195 1.63 -9.82 3.54
CA GLU A 195 2.13 -10.68 4.61
C GLU A 195 3.65 -10.79 4.66
N ASP A 196 4.16 -11.03 5.87
CA ASP A 196 5.58 -11.27 6.12
C ASP A 196 6.48 -10.12 5.61
N CYS A 197 5.98 -8.87 5.63
CA CYS A 197 6.66 -7.70 5.10
C CYS A 197 7.23 -6.81 6.22
N TYR A 198 8.25 -6.03 5.87
CA TYR A 198 8.86 -5.02 6.72
C TYR A 198 8.61 -3.61 6.18
N PHE A 199 8.30 -2.69 7.09
CA PHE A 199 8.12 -1.26 6.80
C PHE A 199 8.92 -0.46 7.83
N GLY A 200 9.90 0.32 7.37
CA GLY A 200 10.76 1.04 8.30
C GLY A 200 11.72 2.02 7.62
N PRO A 201 12.73 2.52 8.38
CA PRO A 201 13.78 3.36 7.83
C PRO A 201 14.67 2.58 6.86
N SER A 202 15.41 3.27 6.00
CA SER A 202 16.49 2.66 5.22
C SER A 202 17.84 2.81 5.92
N GLU A 203 18.88 2.27 5.29
CA GLU A 203 20.26 2.43 5.76
C GLU A 203 20.80 3.87 5.61
N LEU A 204 20.10 4.74 4.89
CA LEU A 204 20.50 6.13 4.65
C LEU A 204 19.94 7.03 5.75
N PRO A 205 20.77 7.79 6.49
CA PRO A 205 20.29 8.65 7.58
C PRO A 205 19.25 9.70 7.16
N GLU A 206 19.28 10.13 5.90
CA GLU A 206 18.34 11.11 5.33
C GLU A 206 16.98 10.49 5.00
N MET A 207 16.90 9.16 4.99
CA MET A 207 15.70 8.41 4.62
C MET A 207 15.13 7.72 5.86
N GLY A 208 14.30 8.44 6.61
CA GLY A 208 13.63 7.92 7.79
C GLY A 208 12.55 6.88 7.47
N SER A 209 11.73 6.56 8.46
CA SER A 209 10.59 5.67 8.25
C SER A 209 9.42 6.39 7.59
N TRP A 210 8.41 5.65 7.21
CA TRP A 210 7.20 6.13 6.55
C TRP A 210 6.29 6.94 7.48
N ASN A 211 5.55 7.89 6.91
CA ASN A 211 4.46 8.54 7.64
C ASN A 211 3.30 7.59 7.91
N ARG A 212 3.03 6.68 6.96
CA ARG A 212 2.08 5.58 7.06
C ARG A 212 2.60 4.39 6.26
N ALA A 213 2.28 3.18 6.70
CA ALA A 213 2.72 1.99 5.97
C ALA A 213 1.69 1.53 4.94
N ILE A 214 0.45 1.27 5.34
CA ILE A 214 -0.60 0.80 4.43
C ILE A 214 -1.87 1.59 4.70
N GLY A 215 -2.48 2.12 3.64
CA GLY A 215 -3.70 2.89 3.82
C GLY A 215 -4.49 3.16 2.55
N SER A 216 -5.63 3.81 2.76
CA SER A 216 -6.58 4.23 1.74
C SER A 216 -7.13 5.60 2.08
N HIS A 217 -7.35 6.45 1.08
CA HIS A 217 -7.88 7.79 1.33
C HIS A 217 -9.00 8.20 0.37
N ALA A 218 -9.22 7.48 -0.69
CA ALA A 218 -10.29 7.74 -1.65
C ALA A 218 -11.50 6.84 -1.40
N SER A 219 -12.70 7.34 -1.62
CA SER A 219 -13.92 6.55 -1.51
C SER A 219 -15.03 7.07 -2.42
N ARG A 220 -16.06 6.26 -2.61
CA ARG A 220 -17.37 6.60 -3.18
C ARG A 220 -18.45 5.80 -2.48
N HIS A 221 -19.68 6.30 -2.57
CA HIS A 221 -20.84 5.64 -1.97
C HIS A 221 -20.94 4.17 -2.45
N ASN A 222 -21.19 3.24 -1.52
CA ASN A 222 -21.27 1.79 -1.77
C ASN A 222 -20.05 1.17 -2.50
N ARG A 223 -18.88 1.82 -2.44
CA ARG A 223 -17.61 1.25 -2.91
C ARG A 223 -16.73 0.98 -1.70
N TYR A 224 -16.47 -0.30 -1.44
CA TYR A 224 -15.67 -0.77 -0.31
C TYR A 224 -14.32 -1.29 -0.81
N TYR A 225 -13.34 -1.27 0.05
CA TYR A 225 -12.15 -2.13 -0.08
C TYR A 225 -12.52 -3.47 0.53
N GLU A 226 -12.55 -4.54 -0.25
CA GLU A 226 -13.14 -5.81 0.17
C GLU A 226 -12.11 -6.92 0.26
N ASN A 227 -12.23 -7.75 1.30
CA ASN A 227 -11.38 -8.92 1.51
C ASN A 227 -9.89 -8.54 1.58
N ILE A 228 -9.52 -7.80 2.63
CA ILE A 228 -8.17 -7.25 2.83
C ILE A 228 -7.50 -7.96 4.01
N HIS A 229 -6.37 -8.61 3.78
CA HIS A 229 -5.59 -9.32 4.78
C HIS A 229 -4.22 -8.65 4.95
N ILE A 230 -3.93 -8.14 6.14
CA ILE A 230 -2.64 -7.57 6.52
C ILE A 230 -2.12 -8.38 7.71
N ARG A 231 -1.12 -9.23 7.49
CA ARG A 231 -0.73 -10.18 8.53
C ARG A 231 0.77 -10.45 8.61
N ASN A 232 1.24 -10.71 9.83
CA ASN A 232 2.64 -11.05 10.13
C ASN A 232 3.65 -9.98 9.67
N ASN A 233 3.24 -8.73 9.54
CA ASN A 233 4.13 -7.65 9.10
C ASN A 233 4.79 -6.97 10.30
N ILE A 234 5.93 -6.33 10.05
CA ILE A 234 6.64 -5.49 11.02
C ILE A 234 6.58 -4.04 10.53
N PHE A 235 6.07 -3.17 11.39
CA PHE A 235 6.03 -1.72 11.21
C PHE A 235 6.95 -1.09 12.24
N GLU A 236 7.99 -0.39 11.80
CA GLU A 236 9.01 0.19 12.67
C GLU A 236 9.17 1.69 12.44
N ASP A 237 9.17 2.45 13.54
CA ASP A 237 9.39 3.90 13.58
C ASP A 237 8.43 4.71 12.69
N ILE A 238 7.21 4.23 12.47
CA ILE A 238 6.21 4.92 11.63
C ILE A 238 5.78 6.22 12.30
N GLN A 239 5.86 7.34 11.55
CA GLN A 239 5.68 8.72 12.02
C GLN A 239 4.21 9.14 12.23
N GLY A 240 3.26 8.27 11.96
CA GLY A 240 1.84 8.47 12.13
C GLY A 240 1.15 7.17 12.53
N TYR A 241 -0.07 6.96 12.07
CA TYR A 241 -0.68 5.63 12.17
C TYR A 241 -0.11 4.71 11.10
N ALA A 242 0.42 3.57 11.51
CA ALA A 242 1.02 2.60 10.57
C ALA A 242 -0.02 2.08 9.56
N LEU A 243 -1.24 1.76 10.03
CA LEU A 243 -2.33 1.32 9.18
C LEU A 243 -3.48 2.34 9.20
N THR A 244 -3.95 2.73 8.01
CA THR A 244 -5.05 3.70 7.84
C THR A 244 -6.14 3.18 6.90
N PRO A 245 -6.79 2.04 7.24
CA PRO A 245 -7.93 1.54 6.48
C PRO A 245 -9.10 2.54 6.47
N LEU A 246 -9.74 2.70 5.30
CA LEU A 246 -10.88 3.59 5.10
C LEU A 246 -12.08 2.80 4.57
N LYS A 247 -13.12 2.66 5.37
CA LYS A 247 -14.37 1.97 4.98
C LYS A 247 -14.10 0.58 4.38
N TYR A 248 -13.27 -0.23 5.04
CA TYR A 248 -13.02 -1.61 4.62
C TYR A 248 -14.22 -2.52 4.94
N LYS A 249 -14.35 -3.57 4.16
CA LYS A 249 -15.32 -4.64 4.36
C LYS A 249 -14.60 -5.98 4.29
N ASP A 250 -14.87 -6.85 5.28
CA ASP A 250 -14.21 -8.14 5.43
C ASP A 250 -12.68 -7.98 5.49
N ALA A 251 -12.21 -7.24 6.51
CA ALA A 251 -10.79 -6.94 6.69
C ALA A 251 -10.19 -7.65 7.91
N PHE A 252 -8.96 -8.12 7.75
CA PHE A 252 -8.23 -8.90 8.74
C PHE A 252 -6.83 -8.33 8.95
N ILE A 253 -6.57 -7.78 10.14
CA ILE A 253 -5.27 -7.26 10.57
C ILE A 253 -4.76 -8.17 11.67
N ILE A 254 -3.87 -9.11 11.32
CA ILE A 254 -3.56 -10.25 12.18
C ILE A 254 -2.05 -10.41 12.42
N ASN A 255 -1.67 -10.61 13.69
CA ASN A 255 -0.30 -10.96 14.10
C ASN A 255 0.77 -9.99 13.59
N ASN A 256 0.45 -8.70 13.43
CA ASN A 256 1.45 -7.71 13.05
C ASN A 256 2.16 -7.16 14.28
N LYS A 257 3.39 -6.66 14.08
CA LYS A 257 4.18 -6.00 15.12
C LYS A 257 4.35 -4.51 14.78
N PHE A 258 3.99 -3.67 15.74
CA PHE A 258 4.16 -2.22 15.67
C PHE A 258 5.25 -1.84 16.68
N ILE A 259 6.40 -1.39 16.20
CA ILE A 259 7.59 -1.11 17.01
C ILE A 259 7.90 0.38 16.92
N ASN A 260 7.85 1.08 18.06
CA ASN A 260 8.13 2.53 18.16
C ASN A 260 7.32 3.40 17.17
N CYS A 261 6.14 2.94 16.75
CA CYS A 261 5.25 3.73 15.89
C CYS A 261 4.54 4.80 16.71
N GLU A 262 4.26 5.98 16.14
CA GLU A 262 3.44 6.99 16.81
C GLU A 262 2.01 6.54 17.06
N GLY A 263 1.44 5.74 16.18
CA GLY A 263 0.13 5.10 16.30
C GLY A 263 0.08 3.78 15.54
N GLY A 264 -0.83 2.90 15.93
CA GLY A 264 -0.94 1.58 15.31
C GLY A 264 -1.94 1.57 14.15
N ILE A 265 -3.19 1.30 14.43
CA ILE A 265 -4.26 1.11 13.46
C ILE A 265 -5.30 2.20 13.62
N ARG A 266 -5.56 2.98 12.57
CA ARG A 266 -6.67 3.95 12.53
C ARG A 266 -7.68 3.56 11.47
N TYR A 267 -8.74 2.89 11.87
CA TYR A 267 -9.84 2.52 11.00
C TYR A 267 -10.92 3.59 11.00
N LEU A 268 -11.15 4.19 9.85
CA LEU A 268 -12.17 5.23 9.67
C LEU A 268 -13.27 4.77 8.72
N GLY A 269 -14.49 5.22 8.99
CA GLY A 269 -15.53 5.29 7.98
C GLY A 269 -15.35 6.52 7.09
N VAL A 270 -16.36 6.83 6.31
CA VAL A 270 -16.36 7.95 5.37
C VAL A 270 -17.33 9.01 5.83
N ARG A 271 -16.84 10.23 5.96
CA ARG A 271 -17.65 11.41 6.21
C ARG A 271 -18.44 11.78 4.96
N ASP A 272 -19.57 12.45 5.14
CA ASP A 272 -20.31 13.13 4.07
C ASP A 272 -19.39 14.03 3.22
N GLY A 273 -19.77 14.28 1.98
CA GLY A 273 -18.98 15.03 1.00
C GLY A 273 -18.44 14.17 -0.14
N LYS A 274 -17.35 14.60 -0.74
CA LYS A 274 -16.77 14.02 -1.98
C LYS A 274 -16.55 12.50 -1.90
N ASN A 275 -16.10 11.99 -0.75
CA ASN A 275 -15.84 10.56 -0.57
C ASN A 275 -17.10 9.72 -0.34
N ALA A 276 -18.23 10.33 -0.01
CA ALA A 276 -19.53 9.71 0.13
C ALA A 276 -20.43 9.89 -1.11
N ALA A 277 -19.88 10.48 -2.18
CA ALA A 277 -20.63 10.74 -3.39
C ALA A 277 -20.86 9.48 -4.23
N ASP A 278 -21.98 9.42 -4.90
CA ASP A 278 -22.28 8.41 -5.92
C ASP A 278 -21.32 8.52 -7.11
N VAL A 279 -20.86 7.39 -7.63
CA VAL A 279 -19.87 7.33 -8.72
C VAL A 279 -20.38 7.98 -10.00
N MET A 280 -21.66 7.82 -10.32
CA MET A 280 -22.24 8.24 -11.61
C MET A 280 -22.73 9.68 -11.57
N THR A 281 -23.39 10.06 -10.48
CA THR A 281 -24.04 11.36 -10.36
C THR A 281 -23.21 12.41 -9.64
N GLY A 282 -22.21 11.98 -8.88
CA GLY A 282 -21.42 12.86 -8.01
C GLY A 282 -22.19 13.41 -6.81
N LYS A 283 -23.46 12.99 -6.61
CA LYS A 283 -24.29 13.45 -5.49
C LYS A 283 -23.78 12.84 -4.19
N ASP A 284 -23.57 13.66 -3.17
CA ASP A 284 -23.31 13.18 -1.81
C ASP A 284 -24.52 12.42 -1.27
N LEU A 285 -24.30 11.21 -0.82
CA LEU A 285 -25.32 10.30 -0.26
C LEU A 285 -25.13 10.06 1.25
N GLY A 286 -24.30 10.85 1.90
CA GLY A 286 -24.06 10.83 3.33
C GLY A 286 -22.98 9.85 3.77
N SER A 287 -22.62 9.96 5.04
CA SER A 287 -21.56 9.16 5.68
C SER A 287 -21.79 7.66 5.57
N GLN A 288 -20.72 6.90 5.47
CA GLN A 288 -20.75 5.45 5.39
C GLN A 288 -19.72 4.80 6.29
N ALA A 289 -20.13 3.72 6.91
CA ALA A 289 -19.29 2.86 7.75
C ALA A 289 -18.67 1.71 6.97
N GLY A 290 -17.65 1.11 7.54
CA GLY A 290 -17.17 -0.20 7.12
C GLY A 290 -17.83 -1.34 7.87
N ILE A 291 -17.51 -2.58 7.49
CA ILE A 291 -18.19 -3.80 7.93
C ILE A 291 -17.16 -4.90 8.16
N ASN A 292 -17.29 -5.64 9.26
CA ASN A 292 -16.49 -6.83 9.58
C ASN A 292 -14.97 -6.54 9.56
N MET A 293 -14.52 -5.72 10.53
CA MET A 293 -13.10 -5.44 10.77
C MET A 293 -12.57 -6.33 11.90
N ASN A 294 -11.54 -7.11 11.61
CA ASN A 294 -10.93 -8.05 12.55
C ASN A 294 -9.48 -7.62 12.84
N ILE A 295 -9.20 -7.27 14.10
CA ILE A 295 -7.87 -6.85 14.61
C ILE A 295 -7.44 -7.87 15.66
N ILE A 296 -6.59 -8.83 15.27
CA ILE A 296 -6.35 -10.03 16.06
C ILE A 296 -4.86 -10.27 16.29
N GLY A 297 -4.47 -10.50 17.53
CA GLY A 297 -3.12 -11.00 17.88
C GLY A 297 -1.98 -10.04 17.52
N ASN A 298 -2.26 -8.75 17.34
CA ASN A 298 -1.21 -7.78 17.01
C ASN A 298 -0.44 -7.38 18.27
N GLU A 299 0.83 -7.06 18.12
CA GLU A 299 1.73 -6.67 19.20
C GLU A 299 2.16 -5.21 19.03
N PHE A 300 1.88 -4.38 20.05
CA PHE A 300 2.26 -2.98 20.08
C PHE A 300 3.40 -2.77 21.07
N LYS A 301 4.57 -2.31 20.59
CA LYS A 301 5.80 -2.12 21.36
C LYS A 301 6.27 -0.68 21.34
N GLY A 302 6.74 -0.20 22.49
CA GLY A 302 7.25 1.14 22.66
C GLY A 302 6.16 2.17 22.99
N SER A 303 6.56 3.41 23.21
CA SER A 303 5.65 4.52 23.50
C SER A 303 4.92 4.98 22.25
N MET A 304 3.63 5.25 22.38
CA MET A 304 2.80 5.80 21.31
C MET A 304 2.25 7.17 21.71
N SER A 305 2.33 8.15 20.81
CA SER A 305 1.73 9.48 21.01
C SER A 305 0.28 9.55 20.51
N LYS A 306 -0.15 8.50 19.80
CA LYS A 306 -1.51 8.29 19.28
C LYS A 306 -2.02 6.94 19.74
N ASP A 307 -3.30 6.66 19.54
CA ASP A 307 -3.88 5.36 19.91
C ASP A 307 -3.19 4.18 19.20
N ALA A 308 -3.03 3.09 19.93
CA ALA A 308 -2.61 1.83 19.33
C ALA A 308 -3.70 1.30 18.38
N ILE A 309 -4.96 1.43 18.78
CA ILE A 309 -6.13 1.11 17.95
C ILE A 309 -7.14 2.24 18.04
N HIS A 310 -7.46 2.85 16.91
CA HIS A 310 -8.43 3.92 16.78
C HIS A 310 -9.49 3.53 15.75
N VAL A 311 -10.70 3.28 16.17
CA VAL A 311 -11.86 2.98 15.31
C VAL A 311 -12.87 4.09 15.44
N ARG A 312 -13.18 4.75 14.31
CA ARG A 312 -14.10 5.88 14.31
C ARG A 312 -14.91 5.98 13.03
N ASN A 313 -16.17 6.38 13.15
CA ASN A 313 -16.94 6.85 12.01
C ASN A 313 -17.45 8.29 12.25
N TYR A 314 -18.39 8.73 11.44
CA TYR A 314 -18.88 10.09 11.39
C TYR A 314 -20.41 10.14 11.35
N ASN A 315 -20.99 11.23 11.90
CA ASN A 315 -22.42 11.53 11.81
C ASN A 315 -23.32 10.42 12.40
N ASN A 316 -22.88 9.77 13.47
CA ASN A 316 -23.57 8.66 14.13
C ASN A 316 -23.88 7.45 13.23
N VAL A 317 -23.21 7.33 12.07
CA VAL A 317 -23.27 6.13 11.23
C VAL A 317 -22.28 5.12 11.80
N LYS A 318 -22.74 3.93 12.20
CA LYS A 318 -21.95 2.98 12.97
C LYS A 318 -21.24 1.96 12.11
N HIS A 319 -19.95 1.70 12.42
CA HIS A 319 -19.25 0.51 11.93
C HIS A 319 -19.97 -0.74 12.41
N LYS A 320 -20.00 -1.77 11.58
CA LYS A 320 -20.62 -3.06 11.90
C LYS A 320 -19.57 -4.12 12.13
N ASP A 321 -19.78 -4.90 13.18
CA ASP A 321 -18.98 -6.09 13.49
C ASP A 321 -17.46 -5.81 13.55
N VAL A 322 -17.03 -5.17 14.64
CA VAL A 322 -15.61 -4.92 14.93
C VAL A 322 -15.12 -5.94 15.94
N LEU A 323 -14.06 -6.69 15.60
CA LEU A 323 -13.43 -7.68 16.49
C LEU A 323 -12.01 -7.22 16.85
N ILE A 324 -11.72 -7.08 18.14
CA ILE A 324 -10.41 -6.68 18.70
C ILE A 324 -10.04 -7.70 19.78
N VAL A 325 -9.25 -8.73 19.39
CA VAL A 325 -9.02 -9.89 20.25
C VAL A 325 -7.53 -10.30 20.27
N GLY A 326 -7.04 -10.60 21.47
CA GLY A 326 -5.69 -11.16 21.65
C GLY A 326 -4.55 -10.22 21.28
N ASN A 327 -4.83 -8.92 21.16
CA ASN A 327 -3.78 -7.93 20.93
C ASN A 327 -3.02 -7.66 22.25
N THR A 328 -1.72 -7.42 22.17
CA THR A 328 -0.87 -7.17 23.34
C THR A 328 -0.28 -5.76 23.31
N PHE A 329 -0.28 -5.12 24.46
CA PHE A 329 0.14 -3.73 24.65
C PHE A 329 1.23 -3.69 25.73
N ASN A 330 2.45 -3.28 25.41
CA ASN A 330 3.56 -3.34 26.34
C ASN A 330 3.95 -1.99 26.97
N ASN A 331 3.11 -0.96 26.80
CA ASN A 331 3.38 0.35 27.37
C ASN A 331 2.05 1.05 27.75
N SER A 332 2.01 1.65 28.94
CA SER A 332 0.82 2.35 29.47
C SER A 332 0.44 3.62 28.68
N THR A 333 1.28 4.10 27.77
CA THR A 333 0.92 5.19 26.86
C THR A 333 0.04 4.75 25.69
N GLN A 334 -0.11 3.43 25.51
CA GLN A 334 -0.94 2.86 24.44
C GLN A 334 -2.40 2.88 24.86
N SER A 335 -3.28 3.16 23.92
CA SER A 335 -4.72 3.32 24.15
C SER A 335 -5.54 2.73 23.02
N ILE A 336 -6.82 2.48 23.32
CA ILE A 336 -7.84 2.05 22.36
C ILE A 336 -8.96 3.09 22.36
N HIS A 337 -9.28 3.63 21.19
CA HIS A 337 -10.40 4.54 20.99
C HIS A 337 -11.44 3.91 20.06
N LEU A 338 -12.69 3.82 20.51
CA LEU A 338 -13.82 3.20 19.82
C LEU A 338 -14.98 4.18 19.74
N GLU A 339 -15.35 4.62 18.55
CA GLU A 339 -16.39 5.63 18.33
C GLU A 339 -17.29 5.24 17.15
N ASP A 340 -18.60 5.39 17.30
CA ASP A 340 -19.63 5.07 16.31
C ASP A 340 -19.55 3.60 15.82
N ILE A 341 -19.77 2.65 16.72
CA ILE A 341 -19.75 1.21 16.43
C ILE A 341 -21.05 0.58 16.94
N ASP A 342 -21.69 -0.29 16.15
CA ASP A 342 -22.86 -1.04 16.60
C ASP A 342 -22.46 -2.17 17.56
N THR A 343 -21.58 -3.07 17.13
CA THR A 343 -21.11 -4.19 17.96
C THR A 343 -19.59 -4.29 17.91
N VAL A 344 -18.96 -4.33 19.08
CA VAL A 344 -17.54 -4.64 19.21
C VAL A 344 -17.33 -5.85 20.13
N PHE A 345 -16.56 -6.82 19.65
CA PHE A 345 -15.99 -7.88 20.47
C PHE A 345 -14.61 -7.44 20.94
N LEU A 346 -14.46 -7.20 22.24
CA LEU A 346 -13.21 -6.72 22.83
C LEU A 346 -12.72 -7.68 23.90
N SER A 347 -11.63 -8.41 23.64
CA SER A 347 -11.00 -9.21 24.69
C SER A 347 -10.43 -8.33 25.81
N PRO A 348 -10.27 -8.86 27.02
CA PRO A 348 -9.59 -8.15 28.09
C PRO A 348 -8.21 -7.64 27.63
N VAL A 349 -7.88 -6.41 28.03
CA VAL A 349 -6.57 -5.78 27.77
C VAL A 349 -5.76 -5.71 29.06
N GLU A 350 -4.45 -5.50 28.93
CA GLU A 350 -3.54 -5.39 30.07
C GLU A 350 -3.91 -4.23 31.00
N ALA A 351 -3.60 -4.38 32.28
CA ALA A 351 -3.84 -3.34 33.26
C ALA A 351 -3.09 -2.04 32.90
N GLY A 352 -3.78 -0.91 32.94
CA GLY A 352 -3.23 0.41 32.62
C GLY A 352 -3.46 0.86 31.17
N ILE A 353 -3.95 0.01 30.29
CA ILE A 353 -4.35 0.41 28.94
C ILE A 353 -5.70 1.13 29.00
N GLN A 354 -5.72 2.37 28.52
CA GLN A 354 -6.95 3.17 28.45
C GLN A 354 -7.82 2.72 27.29
N VAL A 355 -9.08 2.42 27.57
CA VAL A 355 -10.11 2.16 26.55
C VAL A 355 -11.18 3.23 26.63
N THR A 356 -11.31 4.01 25.56
CA THR A 356 -12.34 5.05 25.42
C THR A 356 -13.42 4.58 24.46
N THR A 357 -14.69 4.67 24.88
CA THR A 357 -15.84 4.29 24.04
C THR A 357 -16.82 5.45 23.93
N ILE A 358 -17.26 5.78 22.72
CA ILE A 358 -18.21 6.84 22.41
C ILE A 358 -19.23 6.29 21.41
N ASN A 359 -20.52 6.35 21.74
CA ASN A 359 -21.61 5.90 20.87
C ASN A 359 -21.42 4.45 20.35
N VAL A 360 -21.08 3.53 21.26
CA VAL A 360 -20.97 2.09 21.01
C VAL A 360 -22.19 1.40 21.59
N ASP A 361 -22.95 0.66 20.77
CA ASP A 361 -24.22 0.06 21.21
C ASP A 361 -23.97 -1.18 22.06
N GLU A 362 -23.08 -2.06 21.64
CA GLU A 362 -22.82 -3.31 22.34
C GLU A 362 -21.32 -3.63 22.41
N ILE A 363 -20.86 -3.97 23.63
CA ILE A 363 -19.50 -4.46 23.87
C ILE A 363 -19.58 -5.90 24.37
N LYS A 364 -19.17 -6.87 23.57
CA LYS A 364 -19.07 -8.28 23.94
C LYS A 364 -17.65 -8.60 24.38
N LYS A 365 -17.52 -9.43 25.41
CA LYS A 365 -16.23 -9.88 25.95
C LYS A 365 -15.94 -11.32 25.54
#